data_f4c3b884174ff13a0640bd5b05d68510
#
_entry.id   f4c3b884174ff13a0640bd5b05d68510
#
_cell.length_a   1.000
_cell.length_b   1.000
_cell.length_c   1.000
_cell.angle_alpha   90.00
_cell.angle_beta   90.00
_cell.angle_gamma   90.00
#
_symmetry.space_group_name_H-M   'P 1'
#
loop_
_entity.id
_entity.type
_entity.pdbx_description
1 polymer ?
#
loop_
_entity_poly.entity_id
_entity_poly.type
_entity_poly.pdbx_seq_one_letter_code
_entity_poly.pdbx_strand_id
1 'polypeptide(L)'
;MLVYFADLAHDYFKVNQYTPTGIGYITAYSKNKLGDKVDFRLFKSVNKLLDAYENEKPDLVGFSNYTWNAGLSKFAGEFMKKDNPSLPIIMGGPNIRIDKEGIEEFLRITNYVDTYCMFAGEHSVYEIINFLLKQPKNMRTSANLKSHVTNGCYSISNDQLIGNSNYTRPEDLDEIPSPFLTGLMDPFLKDGYYPIVETNRGCPFSCTFCVWGISALNKVLKFSMQRVKEELNYVAKSSFKSSAIVLGDANFGILP
;
A
#
# COMPACT_ATOMS: atom_id res chain seq x y z
N MET A 1 17.75 5.59 1.87
CA MET A 1 16.77 5.52 0.75
C MET A 1 15.48 6.18 1.21
N LEU A 2 14.93 7.10 0.41
CA LEU A 2 13.69 7.81 0.74
C LEU A 2 12.53 7.20 -0.07
N VAL A 3 11.45 6.83 0.61
CA VAL A 3 10.25 6.19 0.01
C VAL A 3 9.00 6.97 0.39
N TYR A 4 8.20 7.35 -0.60
CA TYR A 4 6.90 7.97 -0.41
C TYR A 4 5.80 6.97 -0.69
N PHE A 5 4.86 6.81 0.26
CA PHE A 5 3.63 6.06 0.03
C PHE A 5 2.42 6.96 0.15
N ALA A 6 1.50 6.83 -0.78
CA ALA A 6 0.32 7.68 -0.88
C ALA A 6 -0.97 6.86 -1.05
N ASP A 7 -1.89 7.07 -0.12
CA ASP A 7 -3.29 6.64 -0.20
C ASP A 7 -4.16 7.90 -0.28
N LEU A 8 -4.23 8.48 -1.49
CA LEU A 8 -4.71 9.83 -1.70
C LEU A 8 -6.22 9.97 -1.48
N ALA A 9 -6.62 11.10 -0.92
CA ALA A 9 -7.99 11.55 -0.78
C ALA A 9 -8.10 13.01 -1.26
N HIS A 10 -9.31 13.45 -1.57
CA HIS A 10 -9.55 14.85 -1.97
C HIS A 10 -9.35 15.80 -0.78
N ASP A 11 -8.55 16.84 -0.96
CA ASP A 11 -8.25 17.82 0.09
C ASP A 11 -9.47 18.71 0.43
N TYR A 12 -10.36 18.96 -0.55
CA TYR A 12 -11.52 19.84 -0.40
C TYR A 12 -12.80 19.10 0.01
N PHE A 13 -12.93 17.84 -0.31
CA PHE A 13 -14.10 17.05 0.03
C PHE A 13 -13.76 16.11 1.19
N LYS A 14 -14.59 16.16 2.23
CA LYS A 14 -14.43 15.26 3.39
C LYS A 14 -14.87 13.83 3.07
N VAL A 15 -14.31 13.26 2.02
CA VAL A 15 -14.50 11.86 1.61
C VAL A 15 -13.25 11.07 1.97
N ASN A 16 -13.42 9.80 2.34
CA ASN A 16 -12.32 8.90 2.71
C ASN A 16 -11.43 9.47 3.84
N GLN A 17 -12.08 9.94 4.91
CA GLN A 17 -11.41 10.45 6.12
C GLN A 17 -10.92 9.33 7.05
N TYR A 18 -10.35 8.28 6.48
CA TYR A 18 -9.82 7.14 7.21
C TYR A 18 -8.30 7.14 7.19
N THR A 19 -7.69 6.60 8.24
CA THR A 19 -6.24 6.41 8.26
C THR A 19 -5.79 5.57 7.06
N PRO A 20 -4.63 5.86 6.47
CA PRO A 20 -4.09 5.11 5.32
C PRO A 20 -3.47 3.77 5.80
N THR A 21 -4.29 2.92 6.43
CA THR A 21 -3.83 1.75 7.17
C THR A 21 -3.16 0.72 6.26
N GLY A 22 -3.61 0.57 5.01
CA GLY A 22 -2.99 -0.35 4.05
C GLY A 22 -1.53 -0.03 3.77
N ILE A 23 -1.21 1.23 3.41
CA ILE A 23 0.19 1.65 3.25
C ILE A 23 0.93 1.73 4.59
N GLY A 24 0.20 1.88 5.69
CA GLY A 24 0.74 1.81 7.06
C GLY A 24 1.29 0.42 7.39
N TYR A 25 0.56 -0.65 7.09
CA TYR A 25 1.03 -2.03 7.27
C TYR A 25 2.26 -2.34 6.42
N ILE A 26 2.24 -1.94 5.13
CA ILE A 26 3.38 -2.10 4.22
C ILE A 26 4.61 -1.38 4.77
N THR A 27 4.43 -0.16 5.27
CA THR A 27 5.52 0.64 5.86
C THR A 27 6.04 0.00 7.14
N ALA A 28 5.16 -0.40 8.07
CA ALA A 28 5.52 -1.01 9.34
C ALA A 28 6.34 -2.31 9.11
N TYR A 29 5.87 -3.16 8.18
CA TYR A 29 6.56 -4.39 7.81
C TYR A 29 7.94 -4.11 7.20
N SER A 30 8.01 -3.20 6.22
CA SER A 30 9.27 -2.86 5.55
C SER A 30 10.27 -2.22 6.51
N LYS A 31 9.81 -1.32 7.39
CA LYS A 31 10.65 -0.66 8.39
C LYS A 31 11.19 -1.65 9.42
N ASN A 32 10.37 -2.62 9.85
CA ASN A 32 10.80 -3.67 10.77
C ASN A 32 11.94 -4.54 10.18
N LYS A 33 11.90 -4.80 8.87
CA LYS A 33 12.91 -5.62 8.18
C LYS A 33 14.17 -4.84 7.77
N LEU A 34 14.03 -3.54 7.44
CA LEU A 34 15.11 -2.75 6.85
C LEU A 34 15.74 -1.74 7.83
N GLY A 35 15.05 -1.46 8.94
CA GLY A 35 15.51 -0.49 9.95
C GLY A 35 15.69 0.91 9.37
N ASP A 36 16.70 1.62 9.84
CA ASP A 36 16.97 3.01 9.48
C ASP A 36 17.61 3.20 8.10
N LYS A 37 17.77 2.11 7.31
CA LYS A 37 18.28 2.20 5.94
C LYS A 37 17.30 2.87 4.98
N VAL A 38 16.01 2.95 5.37
CA VAL A 38 14.93 3.53 4.58
C VAL A 38 14.13 4.51 5.43
N ASP A 39 13.97 5.72 4.90
CA ASP A 39 13.05 6.73 5.42
C ASP A 39 11.73 6.65 4.67
N PHE A 40 10.62 6.59 5.41
CA PHE A 40 9.27 6.47 4.85
C PHE A 40 8.44 7.70 5.18
N ARG A 41 7.78 8.25 4.16
CA ARG A 41 6.77 9.30 4.34
C ARG A 41 5.44 8.87 3.76
N LEU A 42 4.38 9.04 4.54
CA LEU A 42 3.02 8.62 4.18
C LEU A 42 2.15 9.84 3.90
N PHE A 43 1.34 9.76 2.84
CA PHE A 43 0.52 10.88 2.38
C PHE A 43 -0.93 10.47 2.15
N LYS A 44 -1.87 11.34 2.56
CA LYS A 44 -3.30 11.31 2.21
C LYS A 44 -3.68 12.50 1.31
N SER A 45 -2.97 13.62 1.43
CA SER A 45 -3.19 14.84 0.66
C SER A 45 -2.30 14.88 -0.56
N VAL A 46 -2.88 15.22 -1.72
CA VAL A 46 -2.13 15.43 -2.98
C VAL A 46 -1.19 16.62 -2.82
N ASN A 47 -1.66 17.73 -2.21
CA ASN A 47 -0.84 18.92 -2.04
C ASN A 47 0.37 18.63 -1.15
N LYS A 48 0.15 17.99 0.02
CA LYS A 48 1.26 17.61 0.91
C LYS A 48 2.27 16.66 0.22
N LEU A 49 1.80 15.76 -0.64
CA LEU A 49 2.67 14.87 -1.41
C LEU A 49 3.51 15.64 -2.44
N LEU A 50 2.90 16.55 -3.19
CA LEU A 50 3.60 17.32 -4.21
C LEU A 50 4.58 18.32 -3.58
N ASP A 51 4.18 19.01 -2.52
CA ASP A 51 5.06 19.90 -1.75
C ASP A 51 6.30 19.14 -1.22
N ALA A 52 6.08 17.93 -0.67
CA ALA A 52 7.18 17.09 -0.21
C ALA A 52 8.08 16.66 -1.37
N TYR A 53 7.49 16.30 -2.52
CA TYR A 53 8.22 15.91 -3.72
C TYR A 53 9.07 17.05 -4.31
N GLU A 54 8.56 18.28 -4.30
CA GLU A 54 9.32 19.45 -4.75
C GLU A 54 10.51 19.74 -3.84
N ASN A 55 10.32 19.60 -2.52
CA ASN A 55 11.37 19.84 -1.53
C ASN A 55 12.43 18.75 -1.49
N GLU A 56 12.04 17.47 -1.62
CA GLU A 56 12.97 16.34 -1.56
C GLU A 56 12.48 15.18 -2.43
N LYS A 57 13.28 14.83 -3.45
CA LYS A 57 12.92 13.77 -4.40
C LYS A 57 13.10 12.38 -3.79
N PRO A 58 12.05 11.52 -3.77
CA PRO A 58 12.18 10.15 -3.28
C PRO A 58 12.91 9.24 -4.27
N ASP A 59 13.44 8.13 -3.75
CA ASP A 59 14.01 7.04 -4.55
C ASP A 59 12.92 6.08 -5.10
N LEU A 60 11.72 6.08 -4.48
CA LEU A 60 10.57 5.24 -4.84
C LEU A 60 9.28 5.92 -4.39
N VAL A 61 8.25 5.85 -5.23
CA VAL A 61 6.88 6.24 -4.87
C VAL A 61 5.94 5.05 -4.99
N GLY A 62 5.04 4.87 -4.03
CA GLY A 62 3.99 3.86 -4.08
C GLY A 62 2.61 4.48 -3.88
N PHE A 63 1.66 4.09 -4.73
CA PHE A 63 0.27 4.53 -4.65
C PHE A 63 -0.67 3.37 -4.30
N SER A 64 -1.64 3.63 -3.44
CA SER A 64 -2.82 2.75 -3.36
C SER A 64 -3.74 2.99 -4.55
N ASN A 65 -4.43 1.94 -5.01
CA ASN A 65 -5.34 2.00 -6.15
C ASN A 65 -6.74 1.55 -5.74
N TYR A 66 -7.60 2.53 -5.50
CA TYR A 66 -9.03 2.38 -5.28
C TYR A 66 -9.79 3.25 -6.29
N THR A 67 -11.06 2.94 -6.52
CA THR A 67 -11.91 3.71 -7.44
C THR A 67 -11.96 5.20 -7.09
N TRP A 68 -11.92 5.54 -5.82
CA TRP A 68 -12.01 6.94 -5.33
C TRP A 68 -10.70 7.73 -5.42
N ASN A 69 -9.54 7.07 -5.53
CA ASN A 69 -8.24 7.76 -5.60
C ASN A 69 -7.48 7.57 -6.91
N ALA A 70 -7.99 6.76 -7.84
CA ALA A 70 -7.31 6.47 -9.09
C ALA A 70 -6.96 7.72 -9.90
N GLY A 71 -7.88 8.69 -9.98
CA GLY A 71 -7.64 9.96 -10.67
C GLY A 71 -6.57 10.83 -9.99
N LEU A 72 -6.55 10.86 -8.66
CA LEU A 72 -5.54 11.60 -7.87
C LEU A 72 -4.15 10.97 -8.02
N SER A 73 -4.08 9.63 -7.95
CA SER A 73 -2.84 8.88 -8.13
C SER A 73 -2.29 9.05 -9.56
N LYS A 74 -3.19 9.06 -10.56
CA LYS A 74 -2.82 9.36 -11.95
C LYS A 74 -2.20 10.74 -12.08
N PHE A 75 -2.89 11.76 -11.59
CA PHE A 75 -2.40 13.15 -11.64
C PHE A 75 -1.01 13.29 -11.01
N ALA A 76 -0.85 12.79 -9.79
CA ALA A 76 0.43 12.89 -9.08
C ALA A 76 1.54 12.06 -9.75
N GLY A 77 1.22 10.83 -10.19
CA GLY A 77 2.19 9.94 -10.83
C GLY A 77 2.67 10.47 -12.19
N GLU A 78 1.76 10.97 -13.03
CA GLU A 78 2.11 11.59 -14.30
C GLU A 78 2.95 12.87 -14.11
N PHE A 79 2.59 13.71 -13.13
CA PHE A 79 3.38 14.89 -12.76
C PHE A 79 4.81 14.50 -12.40
N MET A 80 4.98 13.52 -11.51
CA MET A 80 6.30 13.05 -11.07
C MET A 80 7.10 12.40 -12.20
N LYS A 81 6.46 11.62 -13.08
CA LYS A 81 7.12 11.00 -14.25
C LYS A 81 7.53 12.02 -15.30
N LYS A 82 6.76 13.11 -15.46
CA LYS A 82 7.13 14.22 -16.36
C LYS A 82 8.38 14.94 -15.86
N ASP A 83 8.52 15.15 -14.56
CA ASP A 83 9.68 15.76 -13.93
C ASP A 83 10.89 14.80 -13.91
N ASN A 84 10.67 13.55 -13.53
CA ASN A 84 11.70 12.51 -13.47
C ASN A 84 11.19 11.18 -14.08
N PRO A 85 11.40 10.95 -15.39
CA PRO A 85 10.99 9.71 -16.06
C PRO A 85 11.62 8.43 -15.46
N SER A 86 12.76 8.57 -14.79
CA SER A 86 13.49 7.45 -14.19
C SER A 86 13.00 7.10 -12.78
N LEU A 87 12.11 7.89 -12.17
CA LEU A 87 11.60 7.62 -10.83
C LEU A 87 10.82 6.32 -10.79
N PRO A 88 11.19 5.33 -9.97
CA PRO A 88 10.40 4.13 -9.76
C PRO A 88 9.04 4.46 -9.14
N ILE A 89 7.95 4.00 -9.74
CA ILE A 89 6.59 4.14 -9.20
C ILE A 89 5.93 2.76 -9.16
N ILE A 90 5.51 2.35 -7.96
CA ILE A 90 4.73 1.14 -7.75
C ILE A 90 3.28 1.47 -7.40
N MET A 91 2.38 0.52 -7.65
CA MET A 91 0.97 0.65 -7.29
C MET A 91 0.44 -0.68 -6.77
N GLY A 92 -0.57 -0.63 -5.90
CA GLY A 92 -1.28 -1.81 -5.42
C GLY A 92 -2.67 -1.44 -4.93
N GLY A 93 -3.52 -2.43 -4.79
CA GLY A 93 -4.92 -2.24 -4.36
C GLY A 93 -5.92 -3.00 -5.25
N PRO A 94 -7.21 -2.98 -4.89
CA PRO A 94 -8.20 -3.85 -5.52
C PRO A 94 -8.78 -3.33 -6.85
N ASN A 95 -8.45 -2.12 -7.28
CA ASN A 95 -9.04 -1.50 -8.47
C ASN A 95 -8.32 -1.91 -9.76
N ILE A 96 -8.22 -3.23 -9.98
CA ILE A 96 -7.61 -3.85 -11.15
C ILE A 96 -8.30 -5.19 -11.44
N ARG A 97 -8.40 -5.58 -12.72
CA ARG A 97 -8.74 -6.94 -13.08
C ARG A 97 -7.59 -7.88 -12.73
N ILE A 98 -7.90 -9.09 -12.25
CA ILE A 98 -6.90 -10.04 -11.76
C ILE A 98 -6.42 -11.04 -12.82
N ASP A 99 -7.05 -11.07 -13.98
CA ASP A 99 -6.60 -11.86 -15.13
C ASP A 99 -5.43 -11.17 -15.84
N LYS A 100 -4.60 -11.96 -16.53
CA LYS A 100 -3.39 -11.43 -17.18
C LYS A 100 -3.67 -10.34 -18.21
N GLU A 101 -4.76 -10.48 -18.97
CA GLU A 101 -5.14 -9.51 -19.99
C GLU A 101 -5.51 -8.17 -19.35
N GLY A 102 -6.30 -8.20 -18.27
CA GLY A 102 -6.69 -7.00 -17.55
C GLY A 102 -5.51 -6.33 -16.82
N ILE A 103 -4.57 -7.11 -16.28
CA ILE A 103 -3.33 -6.57 -15.69
C ILE A 103 -2.48 -5.89 -16.76
N GLU A 104 -2.30 -6.53 -17.91
CA GLU A 104 -1.52 -5.99 -19.01
C GLU A 104 -2.15 -4.71 -19.57
N GLU A 105 -3.47 -4.73 -19.83
CA GLU A 105 -4.22 -3.56 -20.27
C GLU A 105 -4.06 -2.39 -19.28
N PHE A 106 -4.24 -2.66 -17.98
CA PHE A 106 -4.07 -1.64 -16.93
C PHE A 106 -2.68 -1.02 -16.96
N LEU A 107 -1.61 -1.84 -16.99
CA LEU A 107 -0.24 -1.36 -16.98
C LEU A 107 0.14 -0.60 -18.26
N ARG A 108 -0.44 -0.93 -19.41
CA ARG A 108 -0.25 -0.19 -20.65
C ARG A 108 -0.93 1.18 -20.64
N ILE A 109 -2.13 1.26 -20.06
CA ILE A 109 -2.88 2.52 -19.92
C ILE A 109 -2.28 3.41 -18.83
N THR A 110 -1.85 2.83 -17.71
CA THR A 110 -1.25 3.54 -16.58
C THR A 110 0.28 3.58 -16.68
N ASN A 111 0.80 4.15 -17.77
CA ASN A 111 2.21 4.14 -18.14
C ASN A 111 3.16 4.83 -17.14
N TYR A 112 2.61 5.57 -16.16
CA TYR A 112 3.36 6.11 -15.02
C TYR A 112 3.66 5.08 -13.94
N VAL A 113 2.99 3.90 -13.95
CA VAL A 113 3.22 2.80 -13.01
C VAL A 113 4.23 1.82 -13.59
N ASP A 114 5.29 1.55 -12.86
CA ASP A 114 6.35 0.62 -13.28
C ASP A 114 6.05 -0.82 -12.88
N THR A 115 5.48 -1.01 -11.68
CA THR A 115 5.19 -2.32 -11.13
C THR A 115 3.88 -2.28 -10.35
N TYR A 116 3.00 -3.25 -10.59
CA TYR A 116 1.77 -3.42 -9.81
C TYR A 116 1.91 -4.59 -8.84
N CYS A 117 1.68 -4.33 -7.54
CA CYS A 117 1.69 -5.34 -6.49
C CYS A 117 0.27 -5.86 -6.28
N MET A 118 0.07 -7.16 -6.47
CA MET A 118 -1.21 -7.84 -6.32
C MET A 118 -1.46 -8.23 -4.86
N PHE A 119 -2.72 -8.22 -4.45
CA PHE A 119 -3.18 -8.71 -3.15
C PHE A 119 -2.51 -8.06 -1.93
N ALA A 120 -1.95 -8.88 -1.02
CA ALA A 120 -1.24 -8.39 0.17
C ALA A 120 0.17 -7.91 -0.20
N GLY A 121 0.43 -6.62 -0.04
CA GLY A 121 1.64 -5.97 -0.55
C GLY A 121 2.84 -5.97 0.40
N GLU A 122 2.69 -6.39 1.66
CA GLU A 122 3.73 -6.23 2.68
C GLU A 122 5.06 -6.87 2.26
N HIS A 123 5.00 -8.13 1.85
CA HIS A 123 6.20 -8.87 1.46
C HIS A 123 6.75 -8.39 0.11
N SER A 124 5.88 -8.26 -0.90
CA SER A 124 6.29 -7.88 -2.25
C SER A 124 6.92 -6.48 -2.30
N VAL A 125 6.33 -5.52 -1.58
CA VAL A 125 6.89 -4.15 -1.51
C VAL A 125 8.21 -4.14 -0.73
N TYR A 126 8.30 -4.91 0.36
CA TYR A 126 9.58 -5.08 1.05
C TYR A 126 10.68 -5.63 0.11
N GLU A 127 10.37 -6.64 -0.72
CA GLU A 127 11.33 -7.20 -1.68
C GLU A 127 11.76 -6.16 -2.72
N ILE A 128 10.82 -5.37 -3.26
CA ILE A 128 11.12 -4.27 -4.17
C ILE A 128 12.07 -3.25 -3.53
N ILE A 129 11.76 -2.80 -2.32
CA ILE A 129 12.59 -1.82 -1.60
C ILE A 129 13.98 -2.40 -1.33
N ASN A 130 14.06 -3.65 -0.88
CA ASN A 130 15.32 -4.33 -0.61
C ASN A 130 16.16 -4.54 -1.88
N PHE A 131 15.51 -4.82 -3.02
CA PHE A 131 16.17 -4.87 -4.32
C PHE A 131 16.77 -3.51 -4.68
N LEU A 132 15.97 -2.43 -4.64
CA LEU A 132 16.42 -1.08 -4.97
C LEU A 132 17.48 -0.57 -4.00
N LEU A 133 17.37 -0.90 -2.70
CA LEU A 133 18.35 -0.52 -1.68
C LEU A 133 19.74 -1.11 -1.94
N LYS A 134 19.79 -2.33 -2.50
CA LYS A 134 21.05 -2.99 -2.89
C LYS A 134 21.69 -2.40 -4.15
N GLN A 135 20.92 -1.63 -4.94
CA GLN A 135 21.44 -0.96 -6.13
C GLN A 135 22.17 0.34 -5.75
N PRO A 136 23.22 0.72 -6.49
CA PRO A 136 23.77 2.08 -6.42
C PRO A 136 22.65 3.11 -6.67
N LYS A 137 22.75 4.30 -6.09
CA LYS A 137 21.67 5.31 -6.15
C LYS A 137 21.24 5.64 -7.59
N ASN A 138 22.20 5.76 -8.52
CA ASN A 138 21.95 6.03 -9.94
C ASN A 138 21.30 4.86 -10.70
N MET A 139 21.23 3.67 -10.11
CA MET A 139 20.58 2.47 -10.68
C MET A 139 19.22 2.19 -10.05
N ARG A 140 18.76 3.01 -9.12
CA ARG A 140 17.40 2.93 -8.54
C ARG A 140 16.42 3.59 -9.51
N THR A 141 16.21 2.94 -10.65
CA THR A 141 15.45 3.50 -11.76
C THR A 141 14.23 2.68 -12.12
N SER A 142 13.27 3.33 -12.76
CA SER A 142 12.10 2.73 -13.36
C SER A 142 12.45 1.54 -14.28
N ALA A 143 13.45 1.71 -15.16
CA ALA A 143 13.88 0.66 -16.08
C ALA A 143 14.42 -0.57 -15.33
N ASN A 144 15.23 -0.34 -14.29
CA ASN A 144 15.80 -1.42 -13.49
C ASN A 144 14.71 -2.15 -12.68
N LEU A 145 13.74 -1.40 -12.12
CA LEU A 145 12.60 -1.99 -11.43
C LEU A 145 11.74 -2.83 -12.38
N LYS A 146 11.40 -2.31 -13.56
CA LYS A 146 10.56 -3.03 -14.55
C LYS A 146 11.17 -4.34 -15.02
N SER A 147 12.49 -4.46 -15.05
CA SER A 147 13.17 -5.70 -15.44
C SER A 147 13.29 -6.71 -14.31
N HIS A 148 13.03 -6.30 -13.06
CA HIS A 148 13.12 -7.16 -11.89
C HIS A 148 11.80 -7.88 -11.62
N VAL A 149 11.84 -9.21 -11.59
CA VAL A 149 10.66 -10.02 -11.25
C VAL A 149 10.56 -10.16 -9.73
N THR A 150 9.51 -9.59 -9.17
CA THR A 150 9.13 -9.76 -7.76
C THR A 150 7.88 -10.64 -7.66
N ASN A 151 7.85 -11.56 -6.71
CA ASN A 151 6.69 -12.41 -6.48
C ASN A 151 5.46 -11.56 -6.09
N GLY A 152 4.31 -11.91 -6.69
CA GLY A 152 3.07 -11.17 -6.50
C GLY A 152 3.02 -9.83 -7.23
N CYS A 153 3.92 -9.57 -8.17
CA CYS A 153 3.97 -8.33 -8.92
C CYS A 153 4.01 -8.54 -10.43
N TYR A 154 3.56 -7.51 -11.15
CA TYR A 154 3.61 -7.45 -12.61
C TYR A 154 4.17 -6.12 -13.10
N SER A 155 4.92 -6.16 -14.21
CA SER A 155 5.50 -5.01 -14.90
C SER A 155 5.42 -5.20 -16.41
N ILE A 156 5.46 -4.11 -17.18
CA ILE A 156 5.74 -4.16 -18.62
C ILE A 156 7.23 -3.89 -18.84
N SER A 157 7.96 -4.88 -19.34
CA SER A 157 9.39 -4.79 -19.66
C SER A 157 9.62 -5.27 -21.09
N ASN A 158 10.34 -4.50 -21.90
CA ASN A 158 10.57 -4.79 -23.33
C ASN A 158 9.27 -5.15 -24.07
N ASP A 159 8.23 -4.38 -23.81
CA ASP A 159 6.88 -4.55 -24.37
C ASP A 159 6.17 -5.87 -23.99
N GLN A 160 6.67 -6.59 -23.01
CA GLN A 160 6.07 -7.84 -22.51
C GLN A 160 5.62 -7.71 -21.08
N LEU A 161 4.49 -8.33 -20.75
CA LEU A 161 4.06 -8.51 -19.36
C LEU A 161 4.95 -9.55 -18.69
N ILE A 162 5.68 -9.14 -17.67
CA ILE A 162 6.49 -10.02 -16.82
C ILE A 162 5.96 -10.00 -15.39
N GLY A 163 6.14 -11.08 -14.67
CA GLY A 163 5.71 -11.21 -13.27
C GLY A 163 4.85 -12.45 -13.04
N ASN A 164 4.29 -12.52 -11.85
CA ASN A 164 3.44 -13.63 -11.43
C ASN A 164 2.51 -13.23 -10.27
N SER A 165 1.50 -14.06 -10.00
CA SER A 165 0.56 -13.88 -8.89
C SER A 165 0.97 -14.66 -7.62
N ASN A 166 2.21 -15.14 -7.53
CA ASN A 166 2.72 -15.89 -6.40
C ASN A 166 3.08 -14.95 -5.25
N TYR A 167 2.09 -14.40 -4.56
CA TYR A 167 2.34 -13.55 -3.42
C TYR A 167 2.55 -14.37 -2.14
N THR A 168 3.44 -13.88 -1.28
CA THR A 168 3.66 -14.46 0.03
C THR A 168 2.63 -13.89 1.01
N ARG A 169 1.82 -14.76 1.58
CA ARG A 169 0.90 -14.40 2.64
C ARG A 169 1.48 -14.86 3.97
N PRO A 170 1.59 -14.00 4.99
CA PRO A 170 2.01 -14.44 6.31
C PRO A 170 1.09 -15.55 6.83
N GLU A 171 1.63 -16.55 7.47
CA GLU A 171 0.84 -17.59 8.16
C GLU A 171 0.22 -17.02 9.44
N ASP A 172 0.96 -16.17 10.14
CA ASP A 172 0.55 -15.41 11.30
C ASP A 172 0.52 -13.90 10.93
N LEU A 173 -0.65 -13.26 11.09
CA LEU A 173 -0.78 -11.82 10.81
C LEU A 173 -0.01 -10.96 11.82
N ASP A 174 0.31 -11.47 13.01
CA ASP A 174 1.08 -10.74 14.00
C ASP A 174 2.56 -10.54 13.60
N GLU A 175 3.04 -11.25 12.56
CA GLU A 175 4.34 -10.96 11.94
C GLU A 175 4.38 -9.56 11.29
N ILE A 176 3.21 -8.99 10.96
CA ILE A 176 3.09 -7.64 10.41
C ILE A 176 2.96 -6.65 11.58
N PRO A 177 3.95 -5.80 11.84
CA PRO A 177 3.86 -4.83 12.94
C PRO A 177 2.68 -3.86 12.79
N SER A 178 2.12 -3.44 13.93
CA SER A 178 1.02 -2.48 13.94
C SER A 178 1.42 -1.11 13.44
N PRO A 179 0.73 -0.54 12.44
CA PRO A 179 0.95 0.84 12.06
C PRO A 179 0.49 1.83 13.16
N PHE A 180 -0.41 1.41 14.06
CA PHE A 180 -0.83 2.22 15.22
C PHE A 180 0.22 2.15 16.33
N LEU A 181 0.58 0.96 16.80
CA LEU A 181 1.51 0.78 17.90
C LEU A 181 2.94 1.27 17.58
N THR A 182 3.28 1.34 16.30
CA THR A 182 4.55 1.94 15.83
C THR A 182 4.49 3.46 15.69
N GLY A 183 3.33 4.09 15.92
CA GLY A 183 3.13 5.54 15.79
C GLY A 183 3.03 6.06 14.35
N LEU A 184 3.06 5.20 13.34
CA LEU A 184 2.98 5.61 11.93
C LEU A 184 1.66 6.30 11.58
N MET A 185 0.58 5.97 12.31
CA MET A 185 -0.75 6.57 12.09
C MET A 185 -0.99 7.84 12.92
N ASP A 186 -0.12 8.19 13.86
CA ASP A 186 -0.30 9.34 14.76
C ASP A 186 -0.54 10.68 14.04
N PRO A 187 0.21 11.03 12.97
CA PRO A 187 -0.04 12.27 12.27
C PRO A 187 -1.47 12.35 11.70
N PHE A 188 -1.97 11.23 11.17
CA PHE A 188 -3.33 11.16 10.60
C PHE A 188 -4.41 11.22 11.68
N LEU A 189 -4.20 10.53 12.80
CA LEU A 189 -5.13 10.57 13.94
C LEU A 189 -5.19 11.97 14.55
N LYS A 190 -4.06 12.70 14.65
CA LYS A 190 -4.00 14.10 15.07
C LYS A 190 -4.72 15.04 14.10
N ASP A 191 -4.65 14.76 12.81
CA ASP A 191 -5.38 15.48 11.76
C ASP A 191 -6.87 15.14 11.73
N GLY A 192 -7.35 14.18 12.57
CA GLY A 192 -8.75 13.83 12.74
C GLY A 192 -9.26 12.74 11.80
N TYR A 193 -8.37 11.96 11.17
CA TYR A 193 -8.77 10.79 10.40
C TYR A 193 -9.28 9.68 11.31
N TYR A 194 -10.34 9.00 10.87
CA TYR A 194 -10.89 7.84 11.59
C TYR A 194 -9.96 6.63 11.46
N PRO A 195 -9.58 5.99 12.56
CA PRO A 195 -8.76 4.79 12.49
C PRO A 195 -9.52 3.61 11.88
N ILE A 196 -8.87 2.90 10.95
CA ILE A 196 -9.34 1.60 10.46
C ILE A 196 -8.49 0.54 11.14
N VAL A 197 -9.11 -0.29 11.96
CA VAL A 197 -8.49 -1.44 12.63
C VAL A 197 -8.97 -2.72 11.96
N GLU A 198 -8.07 -3.64 11.69
CA GLU A 198 -8.37 -4.97 11.16
C GLU A 198 -8.24 -6.00 12.29
N THR A 199 -9.23 -6.89 12.42
CA THR A 199 -9.15 -8.04 13.34
C THR A 199 -8.80 -9.33 12.60
N ASN A 200 -9.14 -9.38 11.30
CA ASN A 200 -8.87 -10.51 10.42
C ASN A 200 -8.72 -10.06 8.97
N ARG A 201 -8.18 -10.95 8.13
CA ARG A 201 -8.07 -10.77 6.68
C ARG A 201 -8.52 -12.01 5.95
N GLY A 202 -9.28 -11.81 4.89
CA GLY A 202 -9.82 -12.86 4.03
C GLY A 202 -11.32 -13.03 4.19
N CYS A 203 -11.92 -13.78 3.27
CA CYS A 203 -13.35 -14.06 3.26
C CYS A 203 -13.57 -15.48 2.74
N PRO A 204 -14.25 -16.38 3.50
CA PRO A 204 -14.44 -17.77 3.10
C PRO A 204 -15.51 -17.94 2.02
N PHE A 205 -16.22 -16.86 1.69
CA PHE A 205 -17.30 -16.89 0.68
C PHE A 205 -16.76 -16.60 -0.72
N SER A 206 -17.36 -17.24 -1.72
CA SER A 206 -16.98 -17.13 -3.14
C SER A 206 -18.00 -16.33 -3.96
N CYS A 207 -18.42 -15.17 -3.46
CA CYS A 207 -19.38 -14.30 -4.14
C CYS A 207 -18.80 -13.81 -5.48
N THR A 208 -19.51 -14.06 -6.58
CA THR A 208 -19.03 -13.81 -7.95
C THR A 208 -18.82 -12.32 -8.29
N PHE A 209 -19.46 -11.43 -7.56
CA PHE A 209 -19.34 -9.97 -7.73
C PHE A 209 -18.30 -9.32 -6.80
N CYS A 210 -17.71 -10.08 -5.88
CA CYS A 210 -16.89 -9.53 -4.81
C CYS A 210 -15.41 -9.86 -5.03
N VAL A 211 -14.54 -8.86 -4.92
CA VAL A 211 -13.09 -9.04 -5.02
C VAL A 211 -12.52 -10.01 -3.95
N TRP A 212 -13.17 -10.12 -2.80
CA TRP A 212 -12.79 -11.08 -1.76
C TRP A 212 -13.20 -12.53 -2.07
N GLY A 213 -14.10 -12.74 -3.05
CA GLY A 213 -14.59 -14.07 -3.45
C GLY A 213 -13.59 -14.91 -4.25
N ILE A 214 -12.37 -14.44 -4.48
CA ILE A 214 -11.33 -15.17 -5.20
C ILE A 214 -10.58 -16.14 -4.31
N SER A 215 -10.16 -17.28 -4.88
CA SER A 215 -9.47 -18.34 -4.13
C SER A 215 -8.20 -17.86 -3.40
N ALA A 216 -7.49 -16.90 -3.96
CA ALA A 216 -6.31 -16.31 -3.34
C ALA A 216 -6.59 -15.63 -1.98
N LEU A 217 -7.82 -15.18 -1.73
CA LEU A 217 -8.22 -14.44 -0.53
C LEU A 217 -9.20 -15.22 0.38
N ASN A 218 -9.52 -16.48 0.06
CA ASN A 218 -10.55 -17.25 0.75
C ASN A 218 -10.13 -17.82 2.13
N LYS A 219 -8.83 -17.89 2.42
CA LYS A 219 -8.35 -18.29 3.74
C LYS A 219 -8.45 -17.11 4.70
N VAL A 220 -9.26 -17.24 5.75
CA VAL A 220 -9.35 -16.22 6.81
C VAL A 220 -8.21 -16.42 7.80
N LEU A 221 -7.43 -15.38 8.02
CA LEU A 221 -6.40 -15.29 9.04
C LEU A 221 -6.79 -14.19 10.03
N LYS A 222 -6.46 -14.35 11.31
CA LYS A 222 -6.76 -13.37 12.35
C LYS A 222 -5.49 -12.82 12.98
N PHE A 223 -5.55 -11.56 13.40
CA PHE A 223 -4.61 -11.01 14.37
C PHE A 223 -4.91 -11.63 15.76
N SER A 224 -3.90 -11.70 16.62
CA SER A 224 -4.13 -12.12 17.98
C SER A 224 -5.07 -11.15 18.71
N MET A 225 -5.87 -11.68 19.61
CA MET A 225 -6.75 -10.86 20.45
C MET A 225 -5.96 -9.85 21.29
N GLN A 226 -4.73 -10.20 21.67
CA GLN A 226 -3.83 -9.31 22.39
C GLN A 226 -3.50 -8.08 21.52
N ARG A 227 -3.08 -8.31 20.28
CA ARG A 227 -2.75 -7.27 19.32
C ARG A 227 -3.93 -6.32 19.06
N VAL A 228 -5.11 -6.87 18.80
CA VAL A 228 -6.32 -6.08 18.56
C VAL A 228 -6.68 -5.21 19.78
N LYS A 229 -6.62 -5.78 21.00
CA LYS A 229 -6.85 -5.01 22.23
C LYS A 229 -5.84 -3.89 22.44
N GLU A 230 -4.57 -4.12 22.12
CA GLU A 230 -3.52 -3.11 22.23
C GLU A 230 -3.76 -1.96 21.25
N GLU A 231 -4.10 -2.24 20.00
CA GLU A 231 -4.44 -1.22 19.01
C GLU A 231 -5.67 -0.40 19.41
N LEU A 232 -6.75 -1.06 19.82
CA LEU A 232 -7.95 -0.37 20.29
C LEU A 232 -7.67 0.50 21.53
N ASN A 233 -6.89 0.00 22.47
CA ASN A 233 -6.49 0.76 23.65
C ASN A 233 -5.57 1.94 23.29
N TYR A 234 -4.67 1.76 22.33
CA TYR A 234 -3.79 2.82 21.83
C TYR A 234 -4.60 3.97 21.24
N VAL A 235 -5.51 3.65 20.34
CA VAL A 235 -6.39 4.63 19.70
C VAL A 235 -7.31 5.31 20.73
N ALA A 236 -7.89 4.56 21.67
CA ALA A 236 -8.83 5.10 22.66
C ALA A 236 -8.16 6.00 23.72
N LYS A 237 -6.91 5.72 24.09
CA LYS A 237 -6.16 6.49 25.12
C LYS A 237 -5.47 7.72 24.57
N SER A 238 -5.27 7.77 23.26
CA SER A 238 -4.58 8.89 22.65
C SER A 238 -5.51 10.12 22.64
N SER A 239 -4.91 11.30 22.74
CA SER A 239 -5.59 12.60 22.62
C SER A 239 -6.05 12.88 21.18
N PHE A 240 -6.35 11.85 20.44
CA PHE A 240 -6.80 11.93 19.06
C PHE A 240 -8.25 12.41 18.96
N LYS A 241 -8.54 13.21 17.97
CA LYS A 241 -9.85 13.81 17.75
C LYS A 241 -10.89 12.85 17.16
N SER A 242 -10.54 11.58 16.99
CA SER A 242 -11.44 10.61 16.36
C SER A 242 -12.54 10.20 17.34
N SER A 243 -13.80 10.32 16.89
CA SER A 243 -15.00 9.95 17.65
C SER A 243 -15.50 8.54 17.33
N ALA A 244 -14.87 7.84 16.40
CA ALA A 244 -15.27 6.51 15.96
C ALA A 244 -14.06 5.70 15.49
N ILE A 245 -14.19 4.38 15.52
CA ILE A 245 -13.25 3.40 14.95
C ILE A 245 -14.01 2.63 13.89
N VAL A 246 -13.37 2.39 12.75
CA VAL A 246 -13.89 1.55 11.68
C VAL A 246 -13.20 0.20 11.73
N LEU A 247 -13.97 -0.87 11.69
CA LEU A 247 -13.45 -2.22 11.52
C LEU A 247 -13.35 -2.53 10.03
N GLY A 248 -12.13 -2.79 9.56
CA GLY A 248 -11.80 -3.00 8.13
C GLY A 248 -11.98 -4.44 7.64
N ASP A 249 -12.55 -5.31 8.48
CA ASP A 249 -12.71 -6.73 8.20
C ASP A 249 -13.70 -6.98 7.06
N ALA A 250 -13.39 -7.91 6.16
CA ALA A 250 -14.36 -8.36 5.16
C ALA A 250 -15.59 -9.04 5.80
N ASN A 251 -15.40 -9.70 6.96
CA ASN A 251 -16.45 -10.34 7.76
C ASN A 251 -16.08 -10.28 9.24
N PHE A 252 -16.52 -9.23 9.91
CA PHE A 252 -16.30 -9.10 11.34
C PHE A 252 -17.06 -10.18 12.13
N GLY A 253 -16.39 -10.82 13.09
CA GLY A 253 -17.00 -11.86 13.95
C GLY A 253 -17.18 -13.23 13.28
N ILE A 254 -16.60 -13.47 12.09
CA ILE A 254 -16.69 -14.77 11.41
C ILE A 254 -15.85 -15.87 12.09
N LEU A 255 -14.82 -15.47 12.81
CA LEU A 255 -13.99 -16.36 13.62
C LEU A 255 -14.30 -16.13 15.10
N PRO A 256 -14.40 -17.19 15.91
CA PRO A 256 -14.58 -17.06 17.35
C PRO A 256 -13.37 -16.45 18.06
#